data_76e6fa87f97c94a0d2f05dc35a925018
#
_entry.id   76e6fa87f97c94a0d2f05dc35a925018
#
_cell.length_a   1.000
_cell.length_b   1.000
_cell.length_c   1.000
_cell.angle_alpha   90.00
_cell.angle_beta   90.00
_cell.angle_gamma   90.00
#
_symmetry.space_group_name_H-M   'P 1'
#
loop_
_entity.id
_entity.type
_entity.pdbx_description
1 polymer ?
#
loop_
_entity_poly.entity_id
_entity_poly.type
_entity_poly.pdbx_seq_one_letter_code
_entity_poly.pdbx_strand_id
1 'polypeptide(L)'
;MFSLYRPHQHQHPLAVAGLFATTLFATAMPLKVWSARRNEKKLETQQMLLNEARLSALQRQINPHFLFNTLNSVASLIRTNPDQARKVVYQLSNILRRLLRKQENLCPLREELSFIDDYLAIEMVRFGDKLKFVKEIEPDSLDSPVPSMLLQPIIENSIRHGLSSKVDGGMIRVRSRVTDGRLYVTVEDDGVGIPETKLATLFEQGIGVSNVNERLKVLFGEEYRMWIDSRLGEGTTTGIEIPCAPAHLAAVS
;
A
#
# COMPACT_ATOMS: atom_id res chain seq x y z
N MET A 1 -67.90 11.46 75.63
CA MET A 1 -67.45 10.11 75.17
C MET A 1 -67.18 10.19 73.69
N PHE A 2 -65.95 10.62 73.31
CA PHE A 2 -65.57 10.77 71.90
C PHE A 2 -64.42 9.82 71.63
N SER A 3 -64.70 8.78 70.84
CA SER A 3 -63.66 7.85 70.35
C SER A 3 -63.00 8.42 69.12
N LEU A 4 -61.69 8.71 69.20
CA LEU A 4 -60.88 9.19 68.11
C LEU A 4 -60.52 8.02 67.24
N TYR A 5 -61.06 7.99 66.02
CA TYR A 5 -60.67 7.08 64.94
C TYR A 5 -59.30 7.54 64.34
N ARG A 6 -58.23 6.81 64.55
CA ARG A 6 -56.95 7.05 63.87
C ARG A 6 -56.97 6.20 62.62
N PRO A 7 -56.80 6.77 61.43
CA PRO A 7 -56.58 5.97 60.25
C PRO A 7 -55.11 5.44 60.23
N HIS A 8 -54.97 4.12 60.19
CA HIS A 8 -53.70 3.48 59.97
C HIS A 8 -53.21 3.74 58.53
N GLN A 9 -52.37 4.78 58.35
CA GLN A 9 -51.60 5.01 57.14
C GLN A 9 -50.29 4.18 57.25
N HIS A 10 -50.36 2.86 57.11
CA HIS A 10 -49.19 2.07 56.76
C HIS A 10 -49.12 1.99 55.24
N GLN A 11 -48.64 3.04 54.60
CA GLN A 11 -48.13 2.92 53.25
C GLN A 11 -46.96 1.96 53.30
N HIS A 12 -47.11 0.84 52.59
CA HIS A 12 -46.05 -0.18 52.51
C HIS A 12 -44.88 0.35 51.70
N PRO A 13 -43.79 0.86 52.27
CA PRO A 13 -42.67 1.46 51.56
C PRO A 13 -42.01 0.45 50.57
N LEU A 14 -42.11 -0.85 50.91
CA LEU A 14 -41.64 -1.93 50.06
C LEU A 14 -42.43 -2.10 48.75
N ALA A 15 -43.76 -1.88 48.79
CA ALA A 15 -44.61 -1.97 47.59
C ALA A 15 -44.33 -0.81 46.63
N VAL A 16 -44.12 0.41 47.15
CA VAL A 16 -43.76 1.58 46.37
C VAL A 16 -42.36 1.44 45.77
N ALA A 17 -41.38 0.95 46.53
CA ALA A 17 -40.03 0.66 46.04
C ALA A 17 -40.01 -0.43 44.94
N GLY A 18 -40.86 -1.45 45.11
CA GLY A 18 -41.02 -2.51 44.07
C GLY A 18 -41.62 -1.97 42.77
N LEU A 19 -42.63 -1.13 42.84
CA LEU A 19 -43.23 -0.44 41.66
C LEU A 19 -42.22 0.46 40.96
N PHE A 20 -41.40 1.23 41.69
CA PHE A 20 -40.35 2.05 41.13
C PHE A 20 -39.26 1.20 40.42
N ALA A 21 -38.84 0.10 41.05
CA ALA A 21 -37.85 -0.79 40.47
C ALA A 21 -38.34 -1.47 39.19
N THR A 22 -39.61 -1.93 39.16
CA THR A 22 -40.19 -2.56 37.96
C THR A 22 -40.40 -1.55 36.83
N THR A 23 -40.82 -0.31 37.10
CA THR A 23 -40.95 0.73 36.07
C THR A 23 -39.58 1.17 35.54
N LEU A 24 -38.58 1.31 36.40
CA LEU A 24 -37.21 1.60 35.99
C LEU A 24 -36.63 0.49 35.08
N PHE A 25 -36.85 -0.76 35.46
CA PHE A 25 -36.42 -1.92 34.67
C PHE A 25 -37.15 -1.99 33.34
N ALA A 26 -38.47 -1.76 33.34
CA ALA A 26 -39.32 -1.80 32.14
C ALA A 26 -38.95 -0.70 31.12
N THR A 27 -38.46 0.43 31.57
CA THR A 27 -38.05 1.55 30.69
C THR A 27 -36.55 1.47 30.30
N ALA A 28 -35.66 1.09 31.23
CA ALA A 28 -34.23 1.07 30.98
C ALA A 28 -33.78 -0.12 30.12
N MET A 29 -34.43 -1.29 30.25
CA MET A 29 -34.07 -2.48 29.46
C MET A 29 -34.32 -2.29 27.96
N PRO A 30 -35.47 -1.86 27.46
CA PRO A 30 -35.67 -1.65 26.03
C PRO A 30 -34.72 -0.57 25.47
N LEU A 31 -34.39 0.46 26.27
CA LEU A 31 -33.44 1.49 25.87
C LEU A 31 -32.02 0.92 25.68
N LYS A 32 -31.56 0.08 26.63
CA LYS A 32 -30.27 -0.63 26.55
C LYS A 32 -30.23 -1.58 25.35
N VAL A 33 -31.27 -2.35 25.14
CA VAL A 33 -31.35 -3.27 23.98
C VAL A 33 -31.38 -2.48 22.68
N TRP A 34 -32.11 -1.39 22.61
CA TRP A 34 -32.13 -0.51 21.43
C TRP A 34 -30.76 0.12 21.15
N SER A 35 -30.10 0.65 22.18
CA SER A 35 -28.75 1.22 22.05
C SER A 35 -27.72 0.18 21.65
N ALA A 36 -27.78 -1.03 22.20
CA ALA A 36 -26.90 -2.14 21.83
C ALA A 36 -27.08 -2.51 20.35
N ARG A 37 -28.32 -2.72 19.91
CA ARG A 37 -28.62 -3.02 18.49
C ARG A 37 -28.21 -1.90 17.55
N ARG A 38 -28.33 -0.63 17.98
CA ARG A 38 -27.88 0.52 17.18
C ARG A 38 -26.36 0.57 17.06
N ASN A 39 -25.65 0.25 18.14
CA ASN A 39 -24.18 0.17 18.13
C ASN A 39 -23.68 -1.01 17.29
N GLU A 40 -24.34 -2.16 17.39
CA GLU A 40 -24.04 -3.34 16.58
C GLU A 40 -24.19 -3.04 15.09
N LYS A 41 -25.30 -2.44 14.65
CA LYS A 41 -25.50 -1.99 13.27
C LYS A 41 -24.45 -0.97 12.80
N LYS A 42 -24.05 -0.04 13.68
CA LYS A 42 -22.98 0.92 13.37
C LYS A 42 -21.65 0.20 13.15
N LEU A 43 -21.34 -0.79 14.01
CA LEU A 43 -20.12 -1.58 13.91
C LEU A 43 -20.09 -2.39 12.61
N GLU A 44 -21.19 -3.06 12.28
CA GLU A 44 -21.34 -3.80 11.01
C GLU A 44 -21.16 -2.88 9.79
N THR A 45 -21.77 -1.69 9.82
CA THR A 45 -21.64 -0.71 8.74
C THR A 45 -20.20 -0.22 8.61
N GLN A 46 -19.52 0.05 9.74
CA GLN A 46 -18.10 0.46 9.74
C GLN A 46 -17.20 -0.65 9.22
N GLN A 47 -17.45 -1.90 9.61
CA GLN A 47 -16.70 -3.06 9.09
C GLN A 47 -16.92 -3.24 7.58
N MET A 48 -18.14 -3.07 7.10
CA MET A 48 -18.47 -3.13 5.68
C MET A 48 -17.75 -2.05 4.88
N LEU A 49 -17.79 -0.80 5.34
CA LEU A 49 -17.09 0.32 4.71
C LEU A 49 -15.55 0.12 4.74
N LEU A 50 -15.02 -0.42 5.82
CA LEU A 50 -13.59 -0.71 5.96
C LEU A 50 -13.17 -1.84 5.00
N ASN A 51 -14.00 -2.87 4.84
CA ASN A 51 -13.76 -3.94 3.87
C ASN A 51 -13.86 -3.44 2.42
N GLU A 52 -14.83 -2.59 2.13
CA GLU A 52 -14.98 -1.98 0.80
C GLU A 52 -13.80 -1.05 0.48
N ALA A 53 -13.35 -0.23 1.44
CA ALA A 53 -12.16 0.59 1.30
C ALA A 53 -10.90 -0.27 1.09
N ARG A 54 -10.76 -1.39 1.82
CA ARG A 54 -9.65 -2.36 1.63
C ARG A 54 -9.69 -3.00 0.26
N LEU A 55 -10.87 -3.43 -0.22
CA LEU A 55 -11.03 -3.99 -1.56
C LEU A 55 -10.70 -2.96 -2.65
N SER A 56 -11.16 -1.71 -2.50
CA SER A 56 -10.82 -0.62 -3.42
C SER A 56 -9.32 -0.31 -3.42
N ALA A 57 -8.67 -0.32 -2.25
CA ALA A 57 -7.23 -0.14 -2.15
C ALA A 57 -6.46 -1.29 -2.83
N LEU A 58 -6.88 -2.54 -2.61
CA LEU A 58 -6.33 -3.72 -3.29
C LEU A 58 -6.50 -3.66 -4.82
N GLN A 59 -7.68 -3.24 -5.29
CA GLN A 59 -7.94 -3.06 -6.73
C GLN A 59 -7.07 -1.97 -7.36
N ARG A 60 -6.73 -0.91 -6.61
CA ARG A 60 -5.81 0.15 -7.08
C ARG A 60 -4.35 -0.29 -7.09
N GLN A 61 -3.96 -1.26 -6.24
CA GLN A 61 -2.61 -1.82 -6.23
C GLN A 61 -2.33 -2.74 -7.42
N ILE A 62 -3.37 -3.39 -7.97
CA ILE A 62 -3.24 -4.14 -9.22
C ILE A 62 -3.51 -3.16 -10.34
N ASN A 63 -2.48 -2.78 -11.09
CA ASN A 63 -2.66 -1.96 -12.29
C ASN A 63 -3.51 -2.74 -13.32
N PRO A 64 -4.82 -2.41 -13.53
CA PRO A 64 -5.68 -3.20 -14.41
C PRO A 64 -5.15 -3.23 -15.84
N HIS A 65 -4.55 -2.14 -16.30
CA HIS A 65 -3.98 -2.03 -17.63
C HIS A 65 -2.78 -2.97 -17.82
N PHE A 66 -1.91 -3.11 -16.81
CA PHE A 66 -0.83 -4.09 -16.83
C PHE A 66 -1.38 -5.52 -16.94
N LEU A 67 -2.40 -5.86 -16.14
CA LEU A 67 -3.03 -7.18 -16.15
C LEU A 67 -3.63 -7.51 -17.53
N PHE A 68 -4.44 -6.60 -18.10
CA PHE A 68 -5.04 -6.79 -19.43
C PHE A 68 -3.99 -6.94 -20.52
N ASN A 69 -2.95 -6.12 -20.52
CA ASN A 69 -1.86 -6.20 -21.48
C ASN A 69 -1.09 -7.51 -21.38
N THR A 70 -0.83 -7.97 -20.15
CA THR A 70 -0.15 -9.25 -19.91
C THR A 70 -0.99 -10.42 -20.43
N LEU A 71 -2.29 -10.45 -20.15
CA LEU A 71 -3.20 -11.49 -20.66
C LEU A 71 -3.28 -11.49 -22.20
N ASN A 72 -3.32 -10.33 -22.83
CA ASN A 72 -3.29 -10.20 -24.28
C ASN A 72 -1.96 -10.72 -24.87
N SER A 73 -0.83 -10.42 -24.22
CA SER A 73 0.48 -10.95 -24.61
C SER A 73 0.52 -12.48 -24.48
N VAL A 74 -0.01 -13.04 -23.39
CA VAL A 74 -0.12 -14.49 -23.22
C VAL A 74 -0.98 -15.11 -24.33
N ALA A 75 -2.14 -14.54 -24.64
CA ALA A 75 -3.03 -15.02 -25.69
C ALA A 75 -2.34 -15.06 -27.07
N SER A 76 -1.54 -14.05 -27.38
CA SER A 76 -0.72 -14.00 -28.60
C SER A 76 0.37 -15.10 -28.60
N LEU A 77 1.08 -15.25 -27.47
CA LEU A 77 2.19 -16.19 -27.33
C LEU A 77 1.77 -17.66 -27.32
N ILE A 78 0.55 -17.99 -26.93
CA ILE A 78 0.07 -19.39 -26.88
C ILE A 78 0.29 -20.11 -28.21
N ARG A 79 0.13 -19.41 -29.34
CA ARG A 79 0.31 -19.99 -30.68
C ARG A 79 1.72 -19.84 -31.24
N THR A 80 2.45 -18.79 -30.84
CA THR A 80 3.75 -18.44 -31.43
C THR A 80 4.92 -18.92 -30.59
N ASN A 81 4.82 -18.89 -29.27
CA ASN A 81 5.84 -19.31 -28.31
C ASN A 81 5.21 -19.79 -27.00
N PRO A 82 4.70 -21.05 -26.96
CA PRO A 82 3.99 -21.59 -25.78
C PRO A 82 4.84 -21.63 -24.50
N ASP A 83 6.17 -21.81 -24.63
CA ASP A 83 7.07 -21.83 -23.48
C ASP A 83 7.21 -20.46 -22.84
N GLN A 84 7.27 -19.41 -23.66
CA GLN A 84 7.25 -18.04 -23.18
C GLN A 84 5.91 -17.67 -22.57
N ALA A 85 4.79 -18.12 -23.16
CA ALA A 85 3.47 -17.93 -22.57
C ALA A 85 3.40 -18.51 -21.15
N ARG A 86 3.91 -19.74 -20.95
CA ARG A 86 3.97 -20.37 -19.62
C ARG A 86 4.81 -19.59 -18.62
N LYS A 87 5.96 -19.06 -19.04
CA LYS A 87 6.83 -18.21 -18.19
C LYS A 87 6.09 -16.95 -17.75
N VAL A 88 5.43 -16.26 -18.66
CA VAL A 88 4.66 -15.04 -18.37
C VAL A 88 3.52 -15.32 -17.37
N VAL A 89 2.79 -16.44 -17.54
CA VAL A 89 1.73 -16.85 -16.60
C VAL A 89 2.31 -17.12 -15.21
N TYR A 90 3.46 -17.80 -15.13
CA TYR A 90 4.13 -18.07 -13.86
C TYR A 90 4.55 -16.77 -13.14
N GLN A 91 5.18 -15.85 -13.87
CA GLN A 91 5.60 -14.55 -13.36
C GLN A 91 4.40 -13.71 -12.90
N LEU A 92 3.33 -13.67 -13.70
CA LEU A 92 2.09 -13.01 -13.32
C LEU A 92 1.50 -13.61 -12.03
N SER A 93 1.50 -14.93 -11.91
CA SER A 93 1.05 -15.61 -10.69
C SER A 93 1.88 -15.23 -9.46
N ASN A 94 3.21 -15.09 -9.60
CA ASN A 94 4.09 -14.63 -8.52
C ASN A 94 3.76 -13.20 -8.10
N ILE A 95 3.61 -12.29 -9.06
CA ILE A 95 3.22 -10.90 -8.81
C ILE A 95 1.89 -10.84 -8.05
N LEU A 96 0.85 -11.51 -8.55
CA LEU A 96 -0.47 -11.54 -7.91
C LEU A 96 -0.40 -12.10 -6.49
N ARG A 97 0.35 -13.18 -6.27
CA ARG A 97 0.52 -13.78 -4.94
C ARG A 97 1.18 -12.81 -3.95
N ARG A 98 2.17 -12.02 -4.40
CA ARG A 98 2.80 -10.99 -3.56
C ARG A 98 1.86 -9.85 -3.24
N LEU A 99 1.10 -9.35 -4.21
CA LEU A 99 0.11 -8.29 -4.00
C LEU A 99 -1.02 -8.70 -3.05
N LEU A 100 -1.39 -9.98 -3.03
CA LEU A 100 -2.43 -10.54 -2.15
C LEU A 100 -1.94 -10.95 -0.76
N ARG A 101 -0.63 -11.06 -0.54
CA ARG A 101 -0.06 -11.32 0.79
C ARG A 101 -0.31 -10.12 1.69
N LYS A 102 -0.52 -10.39 2.99
CA LYS A 102 -0.47 -9.34 4.01
C LYS A 102 0.94 -8.76 3.98
N GLN A 103 1.05 -7.54 3.50
CA GLN A 103 2.35 -6.88 3.39
C GLN A 103 2.84 -6.51 4.79
N GLU A 104 4.05 -6.93 5.10
CA GLU A 104 4.81 -6.36 6.21
C GLU A 104 5.20 -4.93 5.84
N ASN A 105 5.37 -4.07 6.82
CA ASN A 105 5.73 -2.67 6.55
C ASN A 105 7.11 -2.56 5.90
N LEU A 106 8.02 -3.49 6.27
CA LEU A 106 9.38 -3.58 5.74
C LEU A 106 9.64 -4.99 5.21
N CYS A 107 10.46 -5.08 4.16
CA CYS A 107 10.98 -6.33 3.62
C CYS A 107 12.47 -6.15 3.23
N PRO A 108 13.26 -7.21 3.09
CA PRO A 108 14.61 -7.09 2.54
C PRO A 108 14.60 -6.55 1.10
N LEU A 109 15.59 -5.72 0.73
CA LEU A 109 15.70 -5.16 -0.62
C LEU A 109 15.70 -6.24 -1.71
N ARG A 110 16.27 -7.43 -1.43
CA ARG A 110 16.22 -8.57 -2.36
C ARG A 110 14.81 -8.97 -2.78
N GLU A 111 13.81 -8.79 -1.91
CA GLU A 111 12.43 -9.12 -2.23
C GLU A 111 11.83 -8.10 -3.20
N GLU A 112 12.08 -6.81 -2.99
CA GLU A 112 11.69 -5.77 -3.93
C GLU A 112 12.32 -6.00 -5.31
N LEU A 113 13.63 -6.31 -5.35
CA LEU A 113 14.34 -6.60 -6.60
C LEU A 113 13.78 -7.84 -7.31
N SER A 114 13.46 -8.90 -6.55
CA SER A 114 12.83 -10.11 -7.13
C SER A 114 11.44 -9.82 -7.72
N PHE A 115 10.66 -8.92 -7.09
CA PHE A 115 9.38 -8.47 -7.66
C PHE A 115 9.59 -7.72 -8.98
N ILE A 116 10.59 -6.81 -9.00
CA ILE A 116 10.93 -6.05 -10.20
C ILE A 116 11.40 -6.96 -11.33
N ASP A 117 12.15 -8.03 -11.02
CA ASP A 117 12.56 -9.02 -12.02
C ASP A 117 11.35 -9.70 -12.70
N ASP A 118 10.37 -10.17 -11.91
CA ASP A 118 9.14 -10.77 -12.44
C ASP A 118 8.34 -9.75 -13.27
N TYR A 119 8.21 -8.52 -12.77
CA TYR A 119 7.47 -7.45 -13.44
C TYR A 119 8.10 -7.05 -14.77
N LEU A 120 9.41 -6.80 -14.77
CA LEU A 120 10.13 -6.40 -15.98
C LEU A 120 10.23 -7.53 -17.02
N ALA A 121 10.33 -8.78 -16.57
CA ALA A 121 10.31 -9.90 -17.50
C ALA A 121 9.00 -9.99 -18.30
N ILE A 122 7.87 -9.60 -17.68
CA ILE A 122 6.59 -9.48 -18.39
C ILE A 122 6.60 -8.29 -19.33
N GLU A 123 7.07 -7.11 -18.87
CA GLU A 123 7.13 -5.91 -19.69
C GLU A 123 8.06 -6.06 -20.90
N MET A 124 9.19 -6.78 -20.74
CA MET A 124 10.11 -7.08 -21.83
C MET A 124 9.47 -7.94 -22.94
N VAL A 125 8.48 -8.78 -22.60
CA VAL A 125 7.71 -9.51 -23.63
C VAL A 125 6.89 -8.54 -24.50
N ARG A 126 6.40 -7.47 -23.91
CA ARG A 126 5.59 -6.44 -24.59
C ARG A 126 6.44 -5.46 -25.39
N PHE A 127 7.54 -5.01 -24.80
CA PHE A 127 8.42 -4.00 -25.41
C PHE A 127 9.49 -4.62 -26.32
N GLY A 128 9.75 -5.93 -26.19
CA GLY A 128 10.83 -6.60 -26.92
C GLY A 128 12.20 -6.00 -26.58
N ASP A 129 13.06 -5.90 -27.57
CA ASP A 129 14.44 -5.39 -27.43
C ASP A 129 14.50 -3.87 -27.10
N LYS A 130 13.34 -3.20 -27.09
CA LYS A 130 13.25 -1.77 -26.77
C LYS A 130 13.40 -1.47 -25.28
N LEU A 131 13.17 -2.43 -24.39
CA LEU A 131 13.34 -2.24 -22.95
C LEU A 131 14.61 -2.96 -22.48
N LYS A 132 15.56 -2.19 -21.97
CA LYS A 132 16.78 -2.71 -21.34
C LYS A 132 16.73 -2.47 -19.84
N PHE A 133 17.17 -3.44 -19.07
CA PHE A 133 17.24 -3.34 -17.61
C PHE A 133 18.62 -3.74 -17.10
N VAL A 134 19.20 -2.90 -16.25
CA VAL A 134 20.52 -3.10 -15.65
C VAL A 134 20.41 -2.98 -14.14
N LYS A 135 21.04 -3.94 -13.43
CA LYS A 135 21.17 -3.93 -11.97
C LYS A 135 22.63 -3.81 -11.57
N GLU A 136 22.94 -2.84 -10.74
CA GLU A 136 24.25 -2.61 -10.12
C GLU A 136 24.05 -2.61 -8.61
N ILE A 137 23.92 -3.79 -8.02
CA ILE A 137 23.50 -4.02 -6.63
C ILE A 137 24.71 -4.48 -5.82
N GLU A 138 25.09 -3.72 -4.81
CA GLU A 138 26.09 -4.16 -3.85
C GLU A 138 25.53 -5.28 -2.95
N PRO A 139 26.25 -6.39 -2.73
CA PRO A 139 25.76 -7.54 -1.96
C PRO A 139 25.27 -7.16 -0.56
N ASP A 140 25.96 -6.25 0.12
CA ASP A 140 25.64 -5.81 1.48
C ASP A 140 24.32 -5.03 1.57
N SER A 141 23.81 -4.54 0.44
CA SER A 141 22.52 -3.84 0.37
C SER A 141 21.32 -4.76 0.31
N LEU A 142 21.48 -6.02 -0.07
CA LEU A 142 20.40 -6.97 -0.35
C LEU A 142 19.52 -7.26 0.88
N ASP A 143 20.10 -7.29 2.06
CA ASP A 143 19.40 -7.58 3.31
C ASP A 143 18.89 -6.35 4.05
N SER A 144 19.18 -5.16 3.50
CA SER A 144 18.69 -3.90 4.07
C SER A 144 17.17 -3.87 4.09
N PRO A 145 16.54 -3.51 5.24
CA PRO A 145 15.10 -3.39 5.33
C PRO A 145 14.60 -2.17 4.57
N VAL A 146 13.70 -2.38 3.63
CA VAL A 146 13.05 -1.32 2.84
C VAL A 146 11.53 -1.41 2.97
N PRO A 147 10.80 -0.30 2.81
CA PRO A 147 9.35 -0.35 2.74
C PRO A 147 8.89 -1.28 1.60
N SER A 148 7.93 -2.14 1.88
CA SER A 148 7.32 -2.96 0.82
C SER A 148 6.74 -2.08 -0.28
N MET A 149 6.88 -2.48 -1.56
CA MET A 149 6.49 -1.70 -2.74
C MET A 149 7.22 -0.35 -2.84
N LEU A 150 8.51 -0.32 -2.48
CA LEU A 150 9.36 0.87 -2.61
C LEU A 150 9.73 1.14 -4.07
N LEU A 151 10.24 0.12 -4.76
CA LEU A 151 10.79 0.25 -6.10
C LEU A 151 9.70 0.17 -7.19
N GLN A 152 8.66 -0.61 -6.95
CA GLN A 152 7.61 -0.86 -7.94
C GLN A 152 7.02 0.43 -8.54
N PRO A 153 6.50 1.41 -7.74
CA PRO A 153 5.88 2.61 -8.31
C PRO A 153 6.87 3.45 -9.13
N ILE A 154 8.15 3.44 -8.75
CA ILE A 154 9.20 4.19 -9.44
C ILE A 154 9.47 3.55 -10.82
N ILE A 155 9.66 2.23 -10.85
CA ILE A 155 9.87 1.47 -12.10
C ILE A 155 8.65 1.56 -13.03
N GLU A 156 7.43 1.44 -12.49
CA GLU A 156 6.20 1.63 -13.26
C GLU A 156 6.13 3.01 -13.91
N ASN A 157 6.52 4.06 -13.17
CA ASN A 157 6.57 5.42 -13.69
C ASN A 157 7.64 5.58 -14.79
N SER A 158 8.83 5.00 -14.62
CA SER A 158 9.88 5.02 -15.63
C SER A 158 9.39 4.37 -16.93
N ILE A 159 8.72 3.21 -16.86
CA ILE A 159 8.18 2.55 -18.06
C ILE A 159 7.04 3.38 -18.66
N ARG A 160 6.06 3.77 -17.85
CA ARG A 160 4.82 4.38 -18.33
C ARG A 160 5.03 5.80 -18.85
N HIS A 161 5.83 6.60 -18.17
CA HIS A 161 6.00 8.01 -18.43
C HIS A 161 7.34 8.34 -19.07
N GLY A 162 8.39 7.57 -18.75
CA GLY A 162 9.72 7.75 -19.33
C GLY A 162 9.87 7.10 -20.69
N LEU A 163 9.56 5.82 -20.81
CA LEU A 163 9.94 5.01 -21.97
C LEU A 163 8.81 4.74 -22.97
N SER A 164 7.55 4.73 -22.54
CA SER A 164 6.42 4.31 -23.41
C SER A 164 6.24 5.17 -24.66
N SER A 165 6.64 6.42 -24.63
CA SER A 165 6.59 7.37 -25.78
C SER A 165 7.87 7.39 -26.61
N LYS A 166 8.93 6.68 -26.20
CA LYS A 166 10.22 6.65 -26.88
C LYS A 166 10.24 5.56 -27.96
N VAL A 167 10.37 5.96 -29.22
CA VAL A 167 10.32 5.04 -30.38
C VAL A 167 11.48 4.06 -30.36
N ASP A 168 12.68 4.53 -29.99
CA ASP A 168 13.92 3.75 -29.98
C ASP A 168 14.08 2.87 -28.73
N GLY A 169 13.08 2.91 -27.83
CA GLY A 169 13.15 2.23 -26.54
C GLY A 169 14.01 2.97 -25.52
N GLY A 170 14.38 2.30 -24.45
CA GLY A 170 15.22 2.89 -23.42
C GLY A 170 15.69 1.89 -22.39
N MET A 171 16.44 2.40 -21.42
CA MET A 171 17.08 1.64 -20.37
C MET A 171 16.61 2.13 -19.00
N ILE A 172 16.36 1.17 -18.12
CA ILE A 172 16.19 1.42 -16.70
C ILE A 172 17.39 0.81 -15.97
N ARG A 173 17.98 1.57 -15.07
CA ARG A 173 19.10 1.12 -14.24
C ARG A 173 18.72 1.28 -12.76
N VAL A 174 18.92 0.21 -11.98
CA VAL A 174 18.76 0.23 -10.53
C VAL A 174 20.12 0.03 -9.89
N ARG A 175 20.49 0.94 -8.98
CA ARG A 175 21.72 0.82 -8.18
C ARG A 175 21.36 0.79 -6.71
N SER A 176 22.11 0.02 -5.93
CA SER A 176 22.04 0.08 -4.48
C SER A 176 23.41 -0.09 -3.86
N ARG A 177 23.65 0.64 -2.76
CA ARG A 177 24.86 0.55 -1.95
C ARG A 177 24.55 0.86 -0.49
N VAL A 178 25.41 0.36 0.39
CA VAL A 178 25.40 0.71 1.82
C VAL A 178 26.67 1.49 2.16
N THR A 179 26.50 2.66 2.75
CA THR A 179 27.60 3.51 3.18
C THR A 179 27.19 4.16 4.51
N ASP A 180 28.09 4.11 5.50
CA ASP A 180 27.90 4.72 6.83
C ASP A 180 26.57 4.34 7.51
N GLY A 181 26.17 3.06 7.40
CA GLY A 181 24.92 2.53 7.98
C GLY A 181 23.64 3.01 7.28
N ARG A 182 23.77 3.57 6.08
CA ARG A 182 22.66 4.05 5.25
C ARG A 182 22.60 3.30 3.93
N LEU A 183 21.40 2.93 3.54
CA LEU A 183 21.12 2.37 2.23
C LEU A 183 20.82 3.50 1.25
N TYR A 184 21.51 3.47 0.13
CA TYR A 184 21.27 4.33 -1.03
C TYR A 184 20.71 3.48 -2.15
N VAL A 185 19.54 3.84 -2.68
CA VAL A 185 18.95 3.20 -3.85
C VAL A 185 18.66 4.27 -4.89
N THR A 186 19.08 4.04 -6.13
CA THR A 186 18.76 4.91 -7.27
C THR A 186 18.10 4.11 -8.39
N VAL A 187 17.08 4.70 -9.00
CA VAL A 187 16.44 4.22 -10.21
C VAL A 187 16.61 5.30 -11.26
N GLU A 188 17.27 4.95 -12.35
CA GLU A 188 17.54 5.85 -13.48
C GLU A 188 16.82 5.32 -14.72
N ASP A 189 16.17 6.19 -15.47
CA ASP A 189 15.70 5.91 -16.82
C ASP A 189 16.26 6.95 -17.81
N ASP A 190 16.51 6.53 -19.02
CA ASP A 190 16.90 7.39 -20.14
C ASP A 190 15.67 7.83 -20.97
N GLY A 191 14.55 7.97 -20.30
CA GLY A 191 13.27 8.33 -20.90
C GLY A 191 13.17 9.77 -21.41
N VAL A 192 11.94 10.23 -21.64
CA VAL A 192 11.67 11.59 -22.13
C VAL A 192 11.91 12.68 -21.09
N GLY A 193 12.10 12.31 -19.83
CA GLY A 193 12.28 13.24 -18.72
C GLY A 193 11.00 13.99 -18.34
N ILE A 194 11.11 14.81 -17.31
CA ILE A 194 10.01 15.57 -16.70
C ILE A 194 10.31 17.07 -16.84
N PRO A 195 9.39 17.87 -17.38
CA PRO A 195 9.56 19.32 -17.43
C PRO A 195 9.66 19.92 -16.02
N GLU A 196 10.52 20.92 -15.84
CA GLU A 196 10.77 21.58 -14.56
C GLU A 196 9.50 22.08 -13.86
N THR A 197 8.54 22.58 -14.66
CA THR A 197 7.23 23.03 -14.18
C THR A 197 6.38 21.93 -13.53
N LYS A 198 6.58 20.66 -13.91
CA LYS A 198 5.91 19.50 -13.30
C LYS A 198 6.71 18.91 -12.16
N LEU A 199 8.04 19.06 -12.19
CA LEU A 199 8.92 18.51 -11.15
C LEU A 199 8.59 19.13 -9.77
N ALA A 200 8.34 20.43 -9.71
CA ALA A 200 8.00 21.15 -8.49
C ALA A 200 6.72 20.64 -7.79
N THR A 201 5.75 20.08 -8.54
CA THR A 201 4.46 19.61 -8.01
C THR A 201 4.36 18.08 -7.95
N LEU A 202 5.41 17.36 -8.31
CA LEU A 202 5.38 15.91 -8.49
C LEU A 202 5.14 15.15 -7.17
N PHE A 203 5.68 15.66 -6.06
CA PHE A 203 5.45 15.11 -4.73
C PHE A 203 4.04 15.41 -4.19
N GLU A 204 3.37 16.43 -4.72
CA GLU A 204 2.02 16.82 -4.28
C GLU A 204 0.92 16.17 -5.12
N GLN A 205 1.18 15.94 -6.42
CA GLN A 205 0.14 15.51 -7.39
C GLN A 205 0.39 14.13 -8.01
N GLY A 206 1.58 13.56 -7.89
CA GLY A 206 1.94 12.29 -8.49
C GLY A 206 1.61 11.09 -7.59
N ILE A 207 0.52 10.36 -7.87
CA ILE A 207 -0.01 9.28 -7.02
C ILE A 207 1.05 8.22 -6.65
N GLY A 208 1.96 7.85 -7.54
CA GLY A 208 2.95 6.78 -7.29
C GLY A 208 4.11 7.24 -6.40
N VAL A 209 4.74 8.36 -6.76
CA VAL A 209 5.93 8.88 -6.06
C VAL A 209 5.57 9.51 -4.72
N SER A 210 4.44 10.22 -4.63
CA SER A 210 3.94 10.77 -3.37
C SER A 210 3.64 9.68 -2.35
N ASN A 211 3.04 8.55 -2.76
CA ASN A 211 2.78 7.42 -1.88
C ASN A 211 4.08 6.79 -1.32
N VAL A 212 5.14 6.72 -2.14
CA VAL A 212 6.47 6.27 -1.68
C VAL A 212 7.01 7.25 -0.64
N ASN A 213 6.97 8.55 -0.92
CA ASN A 213 7.46 9.57 -0.02
C ASN A 213 6.70 9.61 1.32
N GLU A 214 5.36 9.53 1.29
CA GLU A 214 4.53 9.44 2.50
C GLU A 214 4.86 8.20 3.33
N ARG A 215 5.06 7.05 2.68
CA ARG A 215 5.44 5.80 3.37
C ARG A 215 6.81 5.91 4.03
N LEU A 216 7.79 6.49 3.33
CA LEU A 216 9.12 6.77 3.88
C LEU A 216 9.01 7.69 5.10
N LYS A 217 8.21 8.75 5.02
CA LYS A 217 7.97 9.68 6.13
C LYS A 217 7.35 9.00 7.35
N VAL A 218 6.38 8.12 7.14
CA VAL A 218 5.74 7.37 8.24
C VAL A 218 6.71 6.39 8.90
N LEU A 219 7.59 5.73 8.12
CA LEU A 219 8.49 4.69 8.63
C LEU A 219 9.81 5.23 9.17
N PHE A 220 10.33 6.33 8.64
CA PHE A 220 11.66 6.85 8.98
C PHE A 220 11.64 8.27 9.54
N GLY A 221 10.46 8.94 9.62
CA GLY A 221 10.36 10.32 10.12
C GLY A 221 11.19 11.28 9.29
N GLU A 222 12.16 11.92 9.94
CA GLU A 222 13.11 12.85 9.27
C GLU A 222 14.43 12.15 8.87
N GLU A 223 14.56 10.84 9.10
CA GLU A 223 15.83 10.12 8.86
C GLU A 223 15.98 9.62 7.41
N TYR A 224 15.06 9.94 6.52
CA TYR A 224 15.16 9.58 5.10
C TYR A 224 15.38 10.80 4.22
N ARG A 225 15.87 10.53 3.03
CA ARG A 225 15.91 11.51 1.95
C ARG A 225 15.41 10.87 0.67
N MET A 226 14.54 11.57 -0.06
CA MET A 226 14.10 11.18 -1.40
C MET A 226 14.22 12.38 -2.32
N TRP A 227 14.76 12.16 -3.52
CA TRP A 227 14.91 13.23 -4.53
C TRP A 227 14.65 12.69 -5.91
N ILE A 228 14.28 13.59 -6.81
CA ILE A 228 14.11 13.31 -8.23
C ILE A 228 14.89 14.38 -8.99
N ASP A 229 15.76 13.92 -9.87
CA ASP A 229 16.47 14.75 -10.84
C ASP A 229 16.03 14.33 -12.23
N SER A 230 15.57 15.28 -13.02
CA SER A 230 15.06 15.01 -14.37
C SER A 230 15.21 16.21 -15.27
N ARG A 231 15.62 15.93 -16.50
CA ARG A 231 15.65 16.92 -17.57
C ARG A 231 14.93 16.41 -18.79
N LEU A 232 14.20 17.29 -19.43
CA LEU A 232 13.44 16.94 -20.64
C LEU A 232 14.41 16.45 -21.73
N GLY A 233 14.17 15.23 -22.23
CA GLY A 233 15.00 14.56 -23.23
C GLY A 233 16.22 13.80 -22.68
N GLU A 234 16.56 13.94 -21.39
CA GLU A 234 17.71 13.26 -20.76
C GLU A 234 17.33 12.10 -19.84
N GLY A 235 16.05 12.01 -19.46
CA GLY A 235 15.54 10.95 -18.56
C GLY A 235 15.31 11.42 -17.14
N THR A 236 15.15 10.45 -16.22
CA THR A 236 14.83 10.72 -14.82
C THR A 236 15.66 9.85 -13.89
N THR A 237 16.18 10.44 -12.83
CA THR A 237 16.82 9.75 -11.71
C THR A 237 16.02 9.96 -10.44
N THR A 238 15.56 8.88 -9.83
CA THR A 238 14.93 8.89 -8.50
C THR A 238 15.89 8.27 -7.50
N GLY A 239 16.26 9.01 -6.46
CA GLY A 239 17.15 8.53 -5.41
C GLY A 239 16.44 8.48 -4.07
N ILE A 240 16.79 7.46 -3.27
CA ILE A 240 16.29 7.21 -1.92
C ILE A 240 17.49 6.89 -1.02
N GLU A 241 17.50 7.52 0.15
CA GLU A 241 18.47 7.30 1.21
C GLU A 241 17.71 7.04 2.50
N ILE A 242 17.95 5.87 3.14
CA ILE A 242 17.31 5.46 4.40
C ILE A 242 18.34 4.80 5.33
N PRO A 243 18.12 4.82 6.67
CA PRO A 243 18.97 4.07 7.59
C PRO A 243 18.78 2.55 7.41
N CYS A 244 19.87 1.78 7.48
CA CYS A 244 19.81 0.31 7.44
C CYS A 244 19.14 -0.30 8.68
N ALA A 245 19.12 0.41 9.81
CA ALA A 245 18.45 0.02 11.04
C ALA A 245 17.55 1.18 11.50
N PRO A 246 16.24 1.14 11.21
CA PRO A 246 15.31 2.19 11.64
C PRO A 246 15.26 2.26 13.17
N ALA A 247 15.41 3.48 13.73
CA ALA A 247 15.52 3.70 15.19
C ALA A 247 14.31 3.14 15.98
N HIS A 248 13.12 3.11 15.40
CA HIS A 248 11.92 2.59 16.05
C HIS A 248 11.85 1.05 16.11
N LEU A 249 12.62 0.32 15.28
CA LEU A 249 12.73 -1.15 15.36
C LEU A 249 13.81 -1.58 16.37
N ALA A 250 14.81 -0.75 16.63
CA ALA A 250 15.82 -1.00 17.64
C ALA A 250 15.27 -0.89 19.09
N ALA A 251 14.12 -0.26 19.29
CA ALA A 251 13.48 -0.09 20.59
C ALA A 251 12.56 -1.25 21.02
N VAL A 252 12.41 -2.31 20.22
CA VAL A 252 11.51 -3.45 20.45
C VAL A 252 12.29 -4.77 20.61
N SER A 253 13.62 -4.73 20.60
CA SER A 253 14.51 -5.90 20.82
C SER A 253 15.05 -5.96 22.25
#